data_4553c0b6a158448e93fdab17ec6887b1
#
_entry.id   4553c0b6a158448e93fdab17ec6887b1
#
_cell.length_a   1.000
_cell.length_b   1.000
_cell.length_c   1.000
_cell.angle_alpha   90.00
_cell.angle_beta   90.00
_cell.angle_gamma   90.00
#
_symmetry.space_group_name_H-M   'P 1'
#
loop_
_entity.id
_entity.type
_entity.pdbx_description
1 polymer ?
#
loop_
_entity_poly.entity_id
_entity_poly.type
_entity_poly.pdbx_seq_one_letter_code
_entity_poly.pdbx_strand_id
1 'polypeptide(L)'
;MAAQTVALRGSIVALVTPLHADGSIDYATLRKLVDWHVAEGSDCISVVGTTGESPTLDVVEHCEVIRVAVEQAAGRVPVMAGCGANSTAEAITLAKYARAVGADSQLQVVPYYNKPTQEGQYRHFASIADAVGDLPIYLYNVPGRSVADLQHDTVLRLAQLPGIVGIKEATGNIERAQWLIRERPAGFGVYSGDDATAVALMLLGGDGNVSVTANLAPRLMHELCMAALSGDAAAAMAIQMRLLPLHKRLFVEANPIPVKWAAARLGLCGGTLRLPMTELEAAHQPLVETALVETGLLA
;
A
#
# COMPACT_ATOMS: atom_id res chain seq x y z
N MET A 1 29.43 1.46 8.04
CA MET A 1 28.48 2.57 8.04
C MET A 1 27.22 2.04 7.39
N ALA A 2 26.14 1.90 8.15
CA ALA A 2 24.84 1.54 7.54
C ALA A 2 24.47 2.66 6.55
N ALA A 3 24.15 2.30 5.30
CA ALA A 3 23.62 3.26 4.35
C ALA A 3 22.36 3.88 5.00
N GLN A 4 22.32 5.20 5.11
CA GLN A 4 21.11 5.90 5.49
C GLN A 4 20.07 5.54 4.41
N THR A 5 19.13 4.70 4.76
CA THR A 5 17.96 4.43 3.90
C THR A 5 17.24 5.76 3.76
N VAL A 6 17.25 6.31 2.55
CA VAL A 6 16.45 7.51 2.26
C VAL A 6 14.99 7.09 2.48
N ALA A 7 14.34 7.73 3.44
CA ALA A 7 12.94 7.45 3.74
C ALA A 7 12.12 7.66 2.45
N LEU A 8 11.31 6.68 2.05
CA LEU A 8 10.36 6.84 0.94
C LEU A 8 9.49 8.06 1.23
N ARG A 9 9.23 8.88 0.22
CA ARG A 9 8.32 10.02 0.34
C ARG A 9 7.43 10.10 -0.90
N GLY A 10 6.18 10.46 -0.72
CA GLY A 10 5.27 10.66 -1.85
C GLY A 10 4.17 9.60 -1.98
N SER A 11 3.78 9.31 -3.21
CA SER A 11 2.69 8.41 -3.57
C SER A 11 3.20 6.98 -3.80
N ILE A 12 2.79 6.08 -2.94
CA ILE A 12 3.08 4.64 -3.04
C ILE A 12 1.80 3.96 -3.54
N VAL A 13 1.80 3.38 -4.74
CA VAL A 13 0.63 2.63 -5.20
C VAL A 13 0.52 1.29 -4.48
N ALA A 14 -0.65 0.99 -3.90
CA ALA A 14 -1.00 -0.37 -3.50
C ALA A 14 -1.52 -1.09 -4.75
N LEU A 15 -0.62 -1.68 -5.54
CA LEU A 15 -0.90 -2.17 -6.89
C LEU A 15 -1.85 -3.36 -6.87
N VAL A 16 -2.83 -3.37 -7.77
CA VAL A 16 -3.67 -4.54 -8.07
C VAL A 16 -2.84 -5.65 -8.71
N THR A 17 -3.19 -6.90 -8.46
CA THR A 17 -2.63 -8.05 -9.19
C THR A 17 -3.56 -8.39 -10.36
N PRO A 18 -3.14 -8.20 -11.63
CA PRO A 18 -3.95 -8.55 -12.78
C PRO A 18 -4.17 -10.05 -12.88
N LEU A 19 -5.38 -10.45 -13.18
CA LEU A 19 -5.76 -11.86 -13.37
C LEU A 19 -6.42 -12.05 -14.73
N HIS A 20 -6.17 -13.21 -15.35
CA HIS A 20 -6.95 -13.69 -16.49
C HIS A 20 -8.36 -14.13 -16.06
N ALA A 21 -9.23 -14.37 -17.02
CA ALA A 21 -10.62 -14.79 -16.76
C ALA A 21 -10.72 -16.14 -16.03
N ASP A 22 -9.70 -17.00 -16.14
CA ASP A 22 -9.60 -18.27 -15.43
C ASP A 22 -9.03 -18.15 -13.99
N GLY A 23 -8.70 -16.93 -13.56
CA GLY A 23 -8.12 -16.63 -12.27
C GLY A 23 -6.59 -16.81 -12.18
N SER A 24 -5.92 -17.22 -13.24
CA SER A 24 -4.45 -17.24 -13.29
C SER A 24 -3.88 -15.81 -13.36
N ILE A 25 -2.64 -15.62 -12.90
CA ILE A 25 -2.02 -14.28 -12.85
C ILE A 25 -1.59 -13.84 -14.26
N ASP A 26 -1.99 -12.64 -14.66
CA ASP A 26 -1.56 -12.00 -15.92
C ASP A 26 -0.26 -11.21 -15.69
N TYR A 27 0.86 -11.92 -15.72
CA TYR A 27 2.19 -11.32 -15.58
C TYR A 27 2.53 -10.32 -16.71
N ALA A 28 1.96 -10.49 -17.91
CA ALA A 28 2.18 -9.56 -19.01
C ALA A 28 1.55 -8.20 -18.72
N THR A 29 0.34 -8.18 -18.20
CA THR A 29 -0.33 -6.95 -17.77
C THR A 29 0.31 -6.38 -16.51
N LEU A 30 0.78 -7.21 -15.56
CA LEU A 30 1.52 -6.73 -14.38
C LEU A 30 2.77 -5.92 -14.81
N ARG A 31 3.56 -6.41 -15.77
CA ARG A 31 4.71 -5.68 -16.30
C ARG A 31 4.31 -4.34 -16.94
N LYS A 32 3.23 -4.31 -17.70
CA LYS A 32 2.71 -3.05 -18.28
C LYS A 32 2.28 -2.05 -17.21
N LEU A 33 1.63 -2.52 -16.14
CA LEU A 33 1.24 -1.65 -15.03
C LEU A 33 2.47 -1.07 -14.33
N VAL A 34 3.51 -1.87 -14.08
CA VAL A 34 4.77 -1.37 -13.51
C VAL A 34 5.36 -0.27 -14.40
N ASP A 35 5.48 -0.50 -15.70
CA ASP A 35 6.00 0.50 -16.65
C ASP A 35 5.13 1.76 -16.68
N TRP A 36 3.82 1.62 -16.65
CA TRP A 36 2.90 2.74 -16.60
C TRP A 36 3.07 3.57 -15.32
N HIS A 37 3.20 2.93 -14.16
CA HIS A 37 3.46 3.63 -12.90
C HIS A 37 4.80 4.38 -12.91
N VAL A 38 5.83 3.80 -13.52
CA VAL A 38 7.12 4.48 -13.72
C VAL A 38 6.92 5.73 -14.61
N ALA A 39 6.21 5.60 -15.72
CA ALA A 39 5.98 6.70 -16.66
C ALA A 39 5.09 7.82 -16.06
N GLU A 40 4.15 7.46 -15.18
CA GLU A 40 3.26 8.38 -14.51
C GLU A 40 3.85 8.98 -13.22
N GLY A 41 5.06 8.58 -12.82
CA GLY A 41 5.78 9.20 -11.71
C GLY A 41 5.39 8.71 -10.32
N SER A 42 4.86 7.48 -10.18
CA SER A 42 4.70 6.88 -8.84
C SER A 42 6.02 6.83 -8.09
N ASP A 43 6.03 7.23 -6.82
CA ASP A 43 7.24 7.31 -6.01
C ASP A 43 7.69 5.94 -5.46
N CYS A 44 6.77 4.97 -5.37
CA CYS A 44 7.03 3.57 -5.03
C CYS A 44 5.87 2.69 -5.49
N ILE A 45 6.16 1.44 -5.82
CA ILE A 45 5.16 0.42 -6.17
C ILE A 45 5.10 -0.63 -5.07
N SER A 46 3.98 -0.70 -4.35
CA SER A 46 3.73 -1.76 -3.36
C SER A 46 2.92 -2.89 -4.00
N VAL A 47 3.51 -4.08 -4.11
CA VAL A 47 2.88 -5.27 -4.71
C VAL A 47 2.44 -6.26 -3.65
N VAL A 48 1.50 -7.12 -3.99
CA VAL A 48 0.94 -8.20 -3.15
C VAL A 48 0.57 -7.78 -1.73
N GLY A 49 0.10 -6.53 -1.57
CA GLY A 49 -0.62 -6.10 -0.38
C GLY A 49 -2.09 -6.54 -0.42
N THR A 50 -2.94 -5.92 0.41
CA THR A 50 -4.39 -6.17 0.42
C THR A 50 -5.02 -5.94 -0.96
N THR A 51 -4.68 -4.82 -1.61
CA THR A 51 -5.18 -4.46 -2.95
C THR A 51 -4.68 -5.42 -4.02
N GLY A 52 -3.50 -6.01 -3.83
CA GLY A 52 -2.92 -7.04 -4.70
C GLY A 52 -3.43 -8.46 -4.40
N GLU A 53 -4.50 -8.61 -3.60
CA GLU A 53 -5.16 -9.90 -3.30
C GLU A 53 -4.24 -10.95 -2.64
N SER A 54 -3.27 -10.51 -1.81
CA SER A 54 -2.32 -11.42 -1.15
C SER A 54 -2.96 -12.65 -0.47
N PRO A 55 -4.17 -12.57 0.17
CA PRO A 55 -4.76 -13.73 0.83
C PRO A 55 -5.22 -14.85 -0.10
N THR A 56 -5.35 -14.59 -1.41
CA THR A 56 -5.84 -15.57 -2.41
C THR A 56 -4.74 -16.00 -3.39
N LEU A 57 -3.52 -15.55 -3.20
CA LEU A 57 -2.33 -16.03 -3.88
C LEU A 57 -1.65 -17.10 -3.02
N ASP A 58 -1.28 -18.24 -3.60
CA ASP A 58 -0.41 -19.16 -2.89
C ASP A 58 1.01 -18.57 -2.74
N VAL A 59 1.84 -19.18 -1.90
CA VAL A 59 3.19 -18.68 -1.61
C VAL A 59 4.07 -18.59 -2.87
N VAL A 60 3.90 -19.52 -3.82
CA VAL A 60 4.67 -19.53 -5.07
C VAL A 60 4.26 -18.37 -5.96
N GLU A 61 2.97 -18.18 -6.16
CA GLU A 61 2.40 -17.05 -6.92
C GLU A 61 2.75 -15.71 -6.29
N HIS A 62 2.62 -15.61 -4.96
CA HIS A 62 2.96 -14.41 -4.19
C HIS A 62 4.42 -14.00 -4.42
N CYS A 63 5.34 -14.95 -4.27
CA CYS A 63 6.76 -14.76 -4.54
C CYS A 63 7.02 -14.37 -6.00
N GLU A 64 6.36 -15.02 -6.94
CA GLU A 64 6.55 -14.75 -8.36
C GLU A 64 6.08 -13.34 -8.76
N VAL A 65 4.97 -12.83 -8.19
CA VAL A 65 4.53 -11.44 -8.41
C VAL A 65 5.58 -10.45 -7.92
N ILE A 66 6.17 -10.69 -6.74
CA ILE A 66 7.26 -9.82 -6.23
C ILE A 66 8.44 -9.83 -7.20
N ARG A 67 8.91 -11.01 -7.63
CA ARG A 67 10.04 -11.15 -8.54
C ARG A 67 9.80 -10.42 -9.86
N VAL A 68 8.62 -10.62 -10.47
CA VAL A 68 8.25 -9.99 -11.75
C VAL A 68 8.21 -8.48 -11.62
N ALA A 69 7.67 -7.95 -10.51
CA ALA A 69 7.60 -6.51 -10.29
C ALA A 69 8.98 -5.88 -10.10
N VAL A 70 9.85 -6.53 -9.31
CA VAL A 70 11.25 -6.07 -9.10
C VAL A 70 12.04 -6.08 -10.40
N GLU A 71 11.97 -7.18 -11.17
CA GLU A 71 12.62 -7.27 -12.48
C GLU A 71 12.13 -6.19 -13.44
N GLN A 72 10.80 -5.97 -13.50
CA GLN A 72 10.23 -4.98 -14.40
C GLN A 72 10.54 -3.56 -13.98
N ALA A 73 10.53 -3.27 -12.68
CA ALA A 73 10.91 -1.95 -12.17
C ALA A 73 12.36 -1.62 -12.50
N ALA A 74 13.26 -2.62 -12.45
CA ALA A 74 14.67 -2.50 -12.85
C ALA A 74 15.36 -1.28 -12.23
N GLY A 75 15.06 -0.96 -10.96
CA GLY A 75 15.59 0.19 -10.23
C GLY A 75 15.09 1.57 -10.68
N ARG A 76 14.13 1.63 -11.62
CA ARG A 76 13.53 2.91 -12.07
C ARG A 76 12.57 3.53 -11.04
N VAL A 77 12.01 2.69 -10.19
CA VAL A 77 11.13 3.05 -9.08
C VAL A 77 11.32 2.02 -7.97
N PRO A 78 11.32 2.41 -6.68
CA PRO A 78 11.39 1.45 -5.59
C PRO A 78 10.20 0.48 -5.58
N VAL A 79 10.45 -0.79 -5.21
CA VAL A 79 9.42 -1.82 -5.04
C VAL A 79 9.32 -2.22 -3.58
N MET A 80 8.12 -2.07 -3.02
CA MET A 80 7.75 -2.49 -1.67
C MET A 80 6.98 -3.81 -1.73
N ALA A 81 7.54 -4.89 -1.24
CA ALA A 81 6.89 -6.19 -1.22
C ALA A 81 5.94 -6.33 -0.03
N GLY A 82 4.68 -6.67 -0.27
CA GLY A 82 3.77 -7.08 0.79
C GLY A 82 4.17 -8.46 1.30
N CYS A 83 4.68 -8.55 2.52
CA CYS A 83 5.17 -9.80 3.13
C CYS A 83 4.42 -10.18 4.42
N GLY A 84 3.38 -9.40 4.76
CA GLY A 84 2.64 -9.61 6.01
C GLY A 84 1.76 -10.85 5.98
N ALA A 85 1.86 -11.65 7.04
CA ALA A 85 1.01 -12.81 7.30
C ALA A 85 0.65 -12.86 8.79
N ASN A 86 -0.40 -13.61 9.16
CA ASN A 86 -0.74 -13.85 10.55
C ASN A 86 0.07 -14.99 11.21
N SER A 87 0.90 -15.65 10.43
CA SER A 87 1.95 -16.58 10.87
C SER A 87 3.31 -15.88 10.77
N THR A 88 4.05 -15.80 11.89
CA THR A 88 5.39 -15.21 11.91
C THR A 88 6.36 -15.95 10.98
N ALA A 89 6.26 -17.31 10.94
CA ALA A 89 7.11 -18.13 10.08
C ALA A 89 6.88 -17.85 8.59
N GLU A 90 5.62 -17.68 8.18
CA GLU A 90 5.25 -17.35 6.81
C GLU A 90 5.73 -15.95 6.43
N ALA A 91 5.48 -14.94 7.29
CA ALA A 91 5.96 -13.58 7.08
C ALA A 91 7.49 -13.53 6.91
N ILE A 92 8.25 -14.29 7.71
CA ILE A 92 9.70 -14.42 7.56
C ILE A 92 10.08 -15.07 6.23
N THR A 93 9.35 -16.10 5.79
CA THR A 93 9.62 -16.78 4.51
C THR A 93 9.43 -15.81 3.34
N LEU A 94 8.32 -15.10 3.30
CA LEU A 94 8.03 -14.09 2.27
C LEU A 94 9.06 -12.96 2.28
N ALA A 95 9.41 -12.45 3.47
CA ALA A 95 10.39 -11.38 3.62
C ALA A 95 11.80 -11.78 3.16
N LYS A 96 12.24 -13.00 3.47
CA LYS A 96 13.52 -13.54 2.97
C LYS A 96 13.53 -13.67 1.46
N TYR A 97 12.42 -14.10 0.86
CA TYR A 97 12.32 -14.17 -0.58
C TYR A 97 12.35 -12.77 -1.22
N ALA A 98 11.56 -11.82 -0.71
CA ALA A 98 11.55 -10.44 -1.20
C ALA A 98 12.95 -9.82 -1.18
N ARG A 99 13.70 -10.03 -0.08
CA ARG A 99 15.11 -9.64 0.02
C ARG A 99 15.98 -10.29 -1.05
N ALA A 100 15.82 -11.59 -1.24
CA ALA A 100 16.65 -12.36 -2.18
C ALA A 100 16.45 -11.94 -3.64
N VAL A 101 15.25 -11.51 -4.02
CA VAL A 101 14.95 -11.02 -5.38
C VAL A 101 15.20 -9.53 -5.56
N GLY A 102 15.64 -8.81 -4.51
CA GLY A 102 16.06 -7.41 -4.59
C GLY A 102 14.93 -6.39 -4.44
N ALA A 103 13.86 -6.71 -3.70
CA ALA A 103 12.90 -5.70 -3.28
C ALA A 103 13.58 -4.63 -2.42
N ASP A 104 13.16 -3.36 -2.56
CA ASP A 104 13.76 -2.23 -1.85
C ASP A 104 13.27 -2.11 -0.40
N SER A 105 12.06 -2.63 -0.12
CA SER A 105 11.45 -2.64 1.19
C SER A 105 10.32 -3.66 1.28
N GLN A 106 9.76 -3.81 2.47
CA GLN A 106 8.63 -4.70 2.71
C GLN A 106 7.53 -4.02 3.54
N LEU A 107 6.28 -4.38 3.25
CA LEU A 107 5.09 -3.97 4.00
C LEU A 107 4.58 -5.15 4.82
N GLN A 108 4.51 -4.98 6.15
CA GLN A 108 4.12 -6.00 7.11
C GLN A 108 2.81 -5.62 7.80
N VAL A 109 1.70 -6.24 7.38
CA VAL A 109 0.41 -6.02 8.03
C VAL A 109 0.40 -6.66 9.42
N VAL A 110 -0.27 -6.02 10.39
CA VAL A 110 -0.55 -6.64 11.70
C VAL A 110 -1.17 -8.02 11.53
N PRO A 111 -0.75 -9.02 12.34
CA PRO A 111 -1.36 -10.34 12.29
C PRO A 111 -2.88 -10.27 12.48
N TYR A 112 -3.58 -10.64 11.42
CA TYR A 112 -5.05 -10.60 11.33
C TYR A 112 -5.67 -11.89 11.84
N TYR A 113 -6.93 -11.85 12.25
CA TYR A 113 -7.75 -12.99 12.67
C TYR A 113 -7.38 -13.57 14.06
N ASN A 114 -6.13 -13.94 14.31
CA ASN A 114 -5.67 -14.59 15.54
C ASN A 114 -5.51 -13.65 16.75
N LYS A 115 -5.70 -12.33 16.57
CA LYS A 115 -5.77 -11.30 17.62
C LYS A 115 -4.62 -11.38 18.67
N PRO A 116 -3.37 -11.27 18.24
CA PRO A 116 -2.25 -11.29 19.17
C PRO A 116 -2.31 -10.10 20.15
N THR A 117 -1.79 -10.30 21.36
CA THR A 117 -1.57 -9.20 22.30
C THR A 117 -0.54 -8.20 21.76
N GLN A 118 -0.39 -7.03 22.36
CA GLN A 118 0.62 -6.04 21.96
C GLN A 118 2.04 -6.61 22.03
N GLU A 119 2.33 -7.40 23.08
CA GLU A 119 3.60 -8.09 23.19
C GLU A 119 3.80 -9.16 22.10
N GLY A 120 2.73 -9.87 21.74
CA GLY A 120 2.73 -10.81 20.60
C GLY A 120 3.04 -10.12 19.28
N GLN A 121 2.41 -8.96 19.02
CA GLN A 121 2.68 -8.14 17.84
C GLN A 121 4.12 -7.63 17.83
N TYR A 122 4.61 -7.12 18.97
CA TYR A 122 5.99 -6.69 19.09
C TYR A 122 6.98 -7.82 18.73
N ARG A 123 6.82 -9.01 19.32
CA ARG A 123 7.70 -10.16 19.05
C ARG A 123 7.60 -10.64 17.61
N HIS A 124 6.41 -10.58 17.03
CA HIS A 124 6.21 -10.91 15.61
C HIS A 124 7.08 -10.04 14.71
N PHE A 125 6.96 -8.72 14.79
CA PHE A 125 7.73 -7.80 13.96
C PHE A 125 9.23 -7.80 14.29
N ALA A 126 9.60 -7.93 15.57
CA ALA A 126 10.99 -8.05 15.99
C ALA A 126 11.66 -9.29 15.40
N SER A 127 10.95 -10.44 15.39
CA SER A 127 11.47 -11.68 14.78
C SER A 127 11.62 -11.56 13.27
N ILE A 128 10.75 -10.82 12.59
CA ILE A 128 10.89 -10.56 11.15
C ILE A 128 12.10 -9.67 10.89
N ALA A 129 12.27 -8.57 11.66
CA ALA A 129 13.41 -7.68 11.53
C ALA A 129 14.75 -8.42 11.74
N ASP A 130 14.82 -9.27 12.75
CA ASP A 130 15.99 -10.11 13.03
C ASP A 130 16.32 -11.06 11.88
N ALA A 131 15.28 -11.65 11.25
CA ALA A 131 15.43 -12.66 10.21
C ALA A 131 15.89 -12.11 8.85
N VAL A 132 15.58 -10.84 8.55
CA VAL A 132 15.85 -10.23 7.24
C VAL A 132 16.93 -9.13 7.27
N GLY A 133 17.26 -8.62 8.46
CA GLY A 133 18.40 -7.72 8.69
C GLY A 133 18.31 -6.39 7.98
N ASP A 134 18.65 -6.34 6.70
CA ASP A 134 18.85 -5.13 5.91
C ASP A 134 17.66 -4.75 4.97
N LEU A 135 16.59 -5.54 4.89
CA LEU A 135 15.39 -5.18 4.11
C LEU A 135 14.46 -4.29 4.96
N PRO A 136 14.31 -3.00 4.64
CA PRO A 136 13.51 -2.06 5.43
C PRO A 136 12.06 -2.53 5.60
N ILE A 137 11.54 -2.46 6.83
CA ILE A 137 10.19 -2.87 7.21
C ILE A 137 9.31 -1.64 7.42
N TYR A 138 8.20 -1.59 6.71
CA TYR A 138 7.07 -0.70 6.98
C TYR A 138 5.98 -1.51 7.67
N LEU A 139 5.64 -1.13 8.90
CA LEU A 139 4.49 -1.68 9.63
C LEU A 139 3.20 -1.27 8.92
N TYR A 140 2.16 -2.11 8.98
CA TYR A 140 0.86 -1.74 8.42
C TYR A 140 -0.26 -2.01 9.41
N ASN A 141 -0.86 -0.93 9.91
CA ASN A 141 -1.97 -0.96 10.85
C ASN A 141 -3.30 -0.68 10.14
N VAL A 142 -4.23 -1.63 10.19
CA VAL A 142 -5.56 -1.55 9.55
C VAL A 142 -6.60 -2.31 10.37
N PRO A 143 -6.92 -1.85 11.59
CA PRO A 143 -7.76 -2.60 12.52
C PRO A 143 -9.15 -2.92 11.99
N GLY A 144 -9.70 -2.11 11.07
CA GLY A 144 -10.96 -2.40 10.39
C GLY A 144 -10.95 -3.68 9.54
N ARG A 145 -9.77 -4.20 9.17
CA ARG A 145 -9.60 -5.47 8.45
C ARG A 145 -8.98 -6.56 9.30
N SER A 146 -7.94 -6.22 10.03
CA SER A 146 -7.16 -7.19 10.81
C SER A 146 -7.81 -7.55 12.15
N VAL A 147 -8.73 -6.73 12.66
CA VAL A 147 -9.30 -6.78 14.01
C VAL A 147 -8.25 -6.56 15.10
N ALA A 148 -6.98 -6.73 14.82
CA ALA A 148 -5.87 -6.37 15.69
C ALA A 148 -5.44 -4.93 15.40
N ASP A 149 -5.25 -4.15 16.47
CA ASP A 149 -4.75 -2.77 16.39
C ASP A 149 -3.34 -2.71 16.98
N LEU A 150 -2.41 -2.15 16.23
CA LEU A 150 -1.04 -1.91 16.70
C LEU A 150 -1.03 -0.59 17.46
N GLN A 151 -1.08 -0.65 18.78
CA GLN A 151 -1.20 0.52 19.64
C GLN A 151 0.04 1.41 19.57
N HIS A 152 -0.16 2.69 19.86
CA HIS A 152 0.85 3.76 19.79
C HIS A 152 2.18 3.38 20.46
N ASP A 153 2.14 2.97 21.74
CA ASP A 153 3.34 2.60 22.49
C ASP A 153 4.09 1.42 21.85
N THR A 154 3.35 0.47 21.25
CA THR A 154 3.94 -0.68 20.57
C THR A 154 4.63 -0.24 19.28
N VAL A 155 4.04 0.71 18.53
CA VAL A 155 4.68 1.31 17.35
C VAL A 155 5.99 1.99 17.75
N LEU A 156 5.98 2.81 18.80
CA LEU A 156 7.18 3.52 19.25
C LEU A 156 8.28 2.56 19.74
N ARG A 157 7.92 1.47 20.43
CA ARG A 157 8.89 0.41 20.79
C ARG A 157 9.49 -0.26 19.57
N LEU A 158 8.69 -0.58 18.57
CA LEU A 158 9.13 -1.18 17.30
C LEU A 158 10.02 -0.23 16.50
N ALA A 159 9.70 1.06 16.50
CA ALA A 159 10.49 2.10 15.81
C ALA A 159 11.93 2.26 16.36
N GLN A 160 12.25 1.69 17.53
CA GLN A 160 13.61 1.64 18.06
C GLN A 160 14.43 0.48 17.50
N LEU A 161 13.79 -0.48 16.82
CA LEU A 161 14.48 -1.65 16.29
C LEU A 161 15.13 -1.32 14.93
N PRO A 162 16.37 -1.75 14.70
CA PRO A 162 17.00 -1.63 13.39
C PRO A 162 16.15 -2.31 12.32
N GLY A 163 16.05 -1.68 11.16
CA GLY A 163 15.28 -2.22 10.02
C GLY A 163 13.79 -1.88 10.03
N ILE A 164 13.19 -1.46 11.14
CA ILE A 164 11.79 -0.97 11.16
C ILE A 164 11.82 0.55 10.92
N VAL A 165 11.42 0.97 9.71
CA VAL A 165 11.67 2.33 9.21
C VAL A 165 10.41 3.19 9.05
N GLY A 166 9.22 2.63 9.26
CA GLY A 166 7.99 3.40 9.13
C GLY A 166 6.73 2.60 9.38
N ILE A 167 5.61 3.30 9.29
CA ILE A 167 4.27 2.74 9.42
C ILE A 167 3.32 3.29 8.38
N LYS A 168 2.54 2.41 7.73
CA LYS A 168 1.29 2.72 7.03
C LYS A 168 0.16 2.69 8.05
N GLU A 169 -0.34 3.87 8.41
CA GLU A 169 -1.46 4.04 9.32
C GLU A 169 -2.76 4.20 8.51
N ALA A 170 -3.61 3.18 8.56
CA ALA A 170 -4.83 3.12 7.75
C ALA A 170 -6.12 3.18 8.56
N THR A 171 -6.08 3.78 9.75
CA THR A 171 -7.30 4.05 10.54
C THR A 171 -8.07 5.27 10.04
N GLY A 172 -7.42 6.16 9.27
CA GLY A 172 -7.98 7.47 8.93
C GLY A 172 -8.05 8.44 10.14
N ASN A 173 -7.54 8.04 11.30
CA ASN A 173 -7.56 8.85 12.52
C ASN A 173 -6.37 9.83 12.53
N ILE A 174 -6.66 11.09 12.22
CA ILE A 174 -5.64 12.15 12.13
C ILE A 174 -5.02 12.46 13.51
N GLU A 175 -5.78 12.43 14.59
CA GLU A 175 -5.24 12.64 15.93
C GLU A 175 -4.17 11.58 16.26
N ARG A 176 -4.47 10.31 16.01
CA ARG A 176 -3.52 9.21 16.17
C ARG A 176 -2.25 9.40 15.34
N ALA A 177 -2.42 9.81 14.08
CA ALA A 177 -1.29 10.08 13.19
C ALA A 177 -0.41 11.23 13.71
N GLN A 178 -1.01 12.30 14.25
CA GLN A 178 -0.28 13.43 14.85
C GLN A 178 0.57 13.00 16.05
N TRP A 179 0.04 12.15 16.93
CA TRP A 179 0.80 11.62 18.06
C TRP A 179 2.00 10.79 17.59
N LEU A 180 1.82 9.93 16.59
CA LEU A 180 2.91 9.15 15.98
C LEU A 180 3.98 10.08 15.36
N ILE A 181 3.57 11.10 14.60
CA ILE A 181 4.49 12.07 13.99
C ILE A 181 5.27 12.83 15.05
N ARG A 182 4.60 13.25 16.13
CA ARG A 182 5.22 13.99 17.24
C ARG A 182 6.30 13.18 17.96
N GLU A 183 6.07 11.87 18.20
CA GLU A 183 6.84 11.05 19.13
C GLU A 183 7.77 10.05 18.42
N ARG A 184 7.64 9.91 17.10
CA ARG A 184 8.51 9.02 16.32
C ARG A 184 9.98 9.39 16.42
N PRO A 185 10.90 8.40 16.41
CA PRO A 185 12.32 8.68 16.31
C PRO A 185 12.66 9.28 14.94
N ALA A 186 13.79 9.98 14.86
CA ALA A 186 14.30 10.51 13.60
C ALA A 186 14.49 9.38 12.58
N GLY A 187 14.04 9.59 11.34
CA GLY A 187 14.13 8.60 10.25
C GLY A 187 13.00 7.58 10.20
N PHE A 188 12.06 7.56 11.16
CA PHE A 188 10.88 6.70 11.09
C PHE A 188 9.75 7.42 10.34
N GLY A 189 9.29 6.84 9.22
CA GLY A 189 8.25 7.42 8.35
C GLY A 189 6.82 7.10 8.83
N VAL A 190 5.90 8.06 8.67
CA VAL A 190 4.46 7.86 8.92
C VAL A 190 3.69 8.15 7.63
N TYR A 191 3.06 7.13 7.09
CA TYR A 191 2.33 7.17 5.80
C TYR A 191 0.85 6.95 6.03
N SER A 192 0.03 7.70 5.31
CA SER A 192 -1.40 7.42 5.28
C SER A 192 -1.67 6.10 4.53
N GLY A 193 -2.60 5.31 5.02
CA GLY A 193 -3.21 4.20 4.30
C GLY A 193 -4.66 4.49 3.90
N ASP A 194 -5.09 5.76 4.04
CA ASP A 194 -6.43 6.23 3.72
C ASP A 194 -6.35 7.47 2.82
N ASP A 195 -6.74 7.31 1.56
CA ASP A 195 -6.63 8.35 0.53
C ASP A 195 -7.38 9.64 0.91
N ALA A 196 -8.53 9.52 1.59
CA ALA A 196 -9.37 10.66 1.92
C ALA A 196 -8.73 11.60 2.96
N THR A 197 -7.91 11.08 3.86
CA THR A 197 -7.25 11.85 4.93
C THR A 197 -5.76 12.09 4.69
N ALA A 198 -5.21 11.60 3.57
CA ALA A 198 -3.78 11.60 3.30
C ALA A 198 -3.16 13.00 3.26
N VAL A 199 -3.83 13.97 2.62
CA VAL A 199 -3.34 15.36 2.55
C VAL A 199 -3.22 15.96 3.95
N ALA A 200 -4.23 15.77 4.81
CA ALA A 200 -4.18 16.26 6.19
C ALA A 200 -3.00 15.66 6.95
N LEU A 201 -2.78 14.34 6.84
CA LEU A 201 -1.66 13.65 7.48
C LEU A 201 -0.32 14.21 7.00
N MET A 202 -0.13 14.40 5.69
CA MET A 202 1.13 14.91 5.12
C MET A 202 1.41 16.36 5.53
N LEU A 203 0.39 17.24 5.52
CA LEU A 203 0.52 18.63 5.97
C LEU A 203 0.86 18.74 7.45
N LEU A 204 0.53 17.74 8.26
CA LEU A 204 0.89 17.64 9.68
C LEU A 204 2.29 17.01 9.91
N GLY A 205 3.03 16.71 8.83
CA GLY A 205 4.40 16.19 8.91
C GLY A 205 4.54 14.71 8.59
N GLY A 206 3.52 14.07 8.00
CA GLY A 206 3.64 12.72 7.45
C GLY A 206 4.49 12.67 6.18
N ASP A 207 4.85 11.47 5.73
CA ASP A 207 5.86 11.27 4.69
C ASP A 207 5.28 10.83 3.34
N GLY A 208 4.00 10.48 3.27
CA GLY A 208 3.38 10.06 2.03
C GLY A 208 2.05 9.32 2.22
N ASN A 209 1.61 8.69 1.14
CA ASN A 209 0.36 7.93 1.09
C ASN A 209 0.55 6.59 0.37
N VAL A 210 0.07 5.51 0.98
CA VAL A 210 -0.02 4.18 0.33
C VAL A 210 -1.44 4.00 -0.21
N SER A 211 -1.62 4.34 -1.47
CA SER A 211 -2.88 4.69 -2.12
C SER A 211 -3.52 3.55 -2.89
N VAL A 212 -4.84 3.45 -2.81
CA VAL A 212 -5.68 2.66 -3.72
C VAL A 212 -6.00 3.47 -4.99
N THR A 213 -6.31 4.75 -4.85
CA THR A 213 -6.64 5.65 -5.97
C THR A 213 -5.50 5.78 -6.98
N ALA A 214 -4.24 5.63 -6.54
CA ALA A 214 -3.08 5.64 -7.41
C ALA A 214 -3.09 4.54 -8.50
N ASN A 215 -3.86 3.46 -8.35
CA ASN A 215 -4.07 2.47 -9.40
C ASN A 215 -4.79 3.03 -10.64
N LEU A 216 -5.47 4.17 -10.52
CA LEU A 216 -6.28 4.78 -11.58
C LEU A 216 -5.74 6.15 -11.99
N ALA A 217 -5.11 6.86 -11.07
CA ALA A 217 -4.65 8.24 -11.24
C ALA A 217 -3.25 8.46 -10.63
N PRO A 218 -2.22 7.70 -11.07
CA PRO A 218 -0.90 7.74 -10.44
C PRO A 218 -0.26 9.14 -10.47
N ARG A 219 -0.31 9.83 -11.62
CA ARG A 219 0.24 11.18 -11.77
C ARG A 219 -0.41 12.19 -10.82
N LEU A 220 -1.74 12.20 -10.74
CA LEU A 220 -2.45 13.11 -9.82
C LEU A 220 -2.14 12.79 -8.37
N MET A 221 -1.99 11.52 -8.00
CA MET A 221 -1.61 11.13 -6.65
C MET A 221 -0.16 11.50 -6.32
N HIS A 222 0.76 11.40 -7.27
CA HIS A 222 2.12 11.91 -7.14
C HIS A 222 2.11 13.43 -6.91
N GLU A 223 1.46 14.20 -7.80
CA GLU A 223 1.36 15.65 -7.71
C GLU A 223 0.72 16.11 -6.39
N LEU A 224 -0.34 15.44 -5.95
CA LEU A 224 -1.00 15.68 -4.67
C LEU A 224 -0.02 15.50 -3.50
N CYS A 225 0.70 14.38 -3.49
CA CYS A 225 1.66 14.10 -2.43
C CYS A 225 2.81 15.12 -2.42
N MET A 226 3.36 15.45 -3.59
CA MET A 226 4.45 16.42 -3.69
C MET A 226 4.03 17.82 -3.25
N ALA A 227 2.82 18.27 -3.62
CA ALA A 227 2.27 19.52 -3.14
C ALA A 227 2.09 19.54 -1.62
N ALA A 228 1.50 18.48 -1.04
CA ALA A 228 1.33 18.39 0.41
C ALA A 228 2.67 18.37 1.16
N LEU A 229 3.64 17.59 0.66
CA LEU A 229 4.97 17.45 1.28
C LEU A 229 5.84 18.70 1.16
N SER A 230 5.58 19.56 0.16
CA SER A 230 6.23 20.87 0.06
C SER A 230 5.54 21.96 0.88
N GLY A 231 4.38 21.67 1.49
CA GLY A 231 3.59 22.63 2.25
C GLY A 231 2.63 23.47 1.39
N ASP A 232 2.50 23.19 0.09
CA ASP A 232 1.51 23.86 -0.77
C ASP A 232 0.12 23.24 -0.55
N ALA A 233 -0.50 23.67 0.54
CA ALA A 233 -1.82 23.20 0.93
C ALA A 233 -2.89 23.55 -0.11
N ALA A 234 -2.76 24.66 -0.83
CA ALA A 234 -3.75 25.07 -1.82
C ALA A 234 -3.74 24.14 -3.03
N ALA A 235 -2.54 23.85 -3.58
CA ALA A 235 -2.39 22.91 -4.69
C ALA A 235 -2.80 21.48 -4.28
N ALA A 236 -2.34 21.01 -3.12
CA ALA A 236 -2.71 19.69 -2.60
C ALA A 236 -4.23 19.54 -2.45
N MET A 237 -4.90 20.52 -1.86
CA MET A 237 -6.35 20.48 -1.67
C MET A 237 -7.12 20.57 -2.99
N ALA A 238 -6.65 21.31 -3.98
CA ALA A 238 -7.30 21.36 -5.30
C ALA A 238 -7.35 19.94 -5.95
N ILE A 239 -6.23 19.21 -5.89
CA ILE A 239 -6.18 17.84 -6.41
C ILE A 239 -7.00 16.88 -5.53
N GLN A 240 -6.90 17.02 -4.20
CA GLN A 240 -7.67 16.21 -3.25
C GLN A 240 -9.17 16.31 -3.50
N MET A 241 -9.70 17.52 -3.65
CA MET A 241 -11.12 17.74 -3.89
C MET A 241 -11.59 17.20 -5.23
N ARG A 242 -10.72 17.21 -6.26
CA ARG A 242 -10.98 16.57 -7.54
C ARG A 242 -11.04 15.05 -7.40
N LEU A 243 -10.16 14.43 -6.61
CA LEU A 243 -10.07 12.97 -6.45
C LEU A 243 -11.01 12.42 -5.36
N LEU A 244 -11.60 13.26 -4.53
CA LEU A 244 -12.43 12.86 -3.39
C LEU A 244 -13.59 11.90 -3.75
N PRO A 245 -14.30 12.08 -4.90
CA PRO A 245 -15.28 11.09 -5.35
C PRO A 245 -14.70 9.69 -5.49
N LEU A 246 -13.50 9.53 -6.09
CA LEU A 246 -12.82 8.25 -6.21
C LEU A 246 -12.39 7.71 -4.86
N HIS A 247 -11.74 8.51 -4.01
CA HIS A 247 -11.34 8.10 -2.66
C HIS A 247 -12.51 7.47 -1.89
N LYS A 248 -13.72 7.99 -2.08
CA LYS A 248 -14.93 7.46 -1.44
C LYS A 248 -15.49 6.22 -2.16
N ARG A 249 -15.62 6.28 -3.50
CA ARG A 249 -16.33 5.25 -4.26
C ARG A 249 -15.52 3.97 -4.49
N LEU A 250 -14.21 4.03 -4.37
CA LEU A 250 -13.35 2.82 -4.39
C LEU A 250 -13.47 1.97 -3.12
N PHE A 251 -14.32 2.36 -2.16
CA PHE A 251 -14.62 1.63 -0.93
C PHE A 251 -16.13 1.42 -0.72
N VAL A 252 -16.95 1.48 -1.77
CA VAL A 252 -18.39 1.13 -1.70
C VAL A 252 -18.61 -0.35 -1.42
N GLU A 253 -17.64 -1.17 -1.80
CA GLU A 253 -17.45 -2.55 -1.37
C GLU A 253 -16.02 -2.77 -0.88
N ALA A 254 -15.72 -3.97 -0.41
CA ALA A 254 -14.38 -4.28 0.09
C ALA A 254 -13.32 -4.10 -1.01
N ASN A 255 -12.28 -3.30 -0.73
CA ASN A 255 -11.10 -3.22 -1.60
C ASN A 255 -10.44 -4.61 -1.70
N PRO A 256 -10.10 -5.12 -2.93
CA PRO A 256 -9.94 -4.39 -4.18
C PRO A 256 -11.11 -4.46 -5.17
N ILE A 257 -12.32 -4.86 -4.78
CA ILE A 257 -13.44 -5.06 -5.70
C ILE A 257 -13.69 -3.81 -6.58
N PRO A 258 -13.95 -2.60 -6.01
CA PRO A 258 -14.26 -1.44 -6.84
C PRO A 258 -13.07 -0.96 -7.67
N VAL A 259 -11.84 -1.00 -7.15
CA VAL A 259 -10.67 -0.53 -7.90
C VAL A 259 -10.32 -1.44 -9.07
N LYS A 260 -10.48 -2.76 -8.96
CA LYS A 260 -10.28 -3.67 -10.09
C LYS A 260 -11.36 -3.48 -11.17
N TRP A 261 -12.61 -3.30 -10.78
CA TRP A 261 -13.66 -2.94 -11.72
C TRP A 261 -13.34 -1.64 -12.46
N ALA A 262 -12.93 -0.60 -11.73
CA ALA A 262 -12.56 0.69 -12.32
C ALA A 262 -11.35 0.58 -13.25
N ALA A 263 -10.32 -0.18 -12.85
CA ALA A 263 -9.15 -0.44 -13.70
C ALA A 263 -9.53 -1.16 -14.99
N ALA A 264 -10.48 -2.12 -14.95
CA ALA A 264 -11.01 -2.78 -16.13
C ALA A 264 -11.79 -1.81 -17.03
N ARG A 265 -12.59 -0.91 -16.46
CA ARG A 265 -13.31 0.14 -17.21
C ARG A 265 -12.37 1.09 -17.94
N LEU A 266 -11.20 1.33 -17.38
CA LEU A 266 -10.13 2.15 -18.00
C LEU A 266 -9.21 1.35 -18.93
N GLY A 267 -9.43 0.05 -19.10
CA GLY A 267 -8.61 -0.81 -19.96
C GLY A 267 -7.19 -1.09 -19.42
N LEU A 268 -6.97 -0.89 -18.12
CA LEU A 268 -5.67 -1.08 -17.48
C LEU A 268 -5.37 -2.56 -17.18
N CYS A 269 -6.40 -3.32 -16.78
CA CYS A 269 -6.29 -4.77 -16.53
C CYS A 269 -7.68 -5.44 -16.62
N GLY A 270 -7.75 -6.77 -16.48
CA GLY A 270 -9.00 -7.48 -16.31
C GLY A 270 -9.68 -7.20 -14.95
N GLY A 271 -11.01 -7.33 -14.90
CA GLY A 271 -11.79 -7.14 -13.67
C GLY A 271 -11.91 -8.38 -12.78
N THR A 272 -11.29 -9.52 -13.17
CA THR A 272 -11.38 -10.80 -12.45
C THR A 272 -10.79 -10.72 -11.06
N LEU A 273 -11.52 -11.29 -10.08
CA LEU A 273 -11.05 -11.50 -8.71
C LEU A 273 -11.13 -13.00 -8.37
N ARG A 274 -10.35 -13.43 -7.39
CA ARG A 274 -10.44 -14.79 -6.85
C ARG A 274 -11.41 -14.83 -5.66
N LEU A 275 -12.22 -15.90 -5.59
CA LEU A 275 -13.04 -16.14 -4.41
C LEU A 275 -12.18 -16.14 -3.12
N PRO A 276 -12.71 -15.61 -2.01
CA PRO A 276 -14.11 -15.23 -1.77
C PRO A 276 -14.52 -13.85 -2.29
N MET A 277 -13.60 -13.09 -2.94
CA MET A 277 -13.94 -11.81 -3.56
C MET A 277 -14.67 -12.07 -4.89
N THR A 278 -15.68 -11.25 -5.15
CA THR A 278 -16.50 -11.30 -6.37
C THR A 278 -16.35 -10.01 -7.16
N GLU A 279 -16.86 -9.99 -8.37
CA GLU A 279 -16.98 -8.74 -9.14
C GLU A 279 -17.86 -7.72 -8.43
N LEU A 280 -17.63 -6.42 -8.72
CA LEU A 280 -18.41 -5.32 -8.16
C LEU A 280 -19.91 -5.51 -8.51
N GLU A 281 -20.77 -5.47 -7.49
CA GLU A 281 -22.21 -5.58 -7.68
C GLU A 281 -22.74 -4.54 -8.67
N ALA A 282 -23.65 -4.95 -9.54
CA ALA A 282 -24.22 -4.10 -10.59
C ALA A 282 -24.84 -2.80 -10.02
N ALA A 283 -25.38 -2.86 -8.81
CA ALA A 283 -25.95 -1.69 -8.12
C ALA A 283 -24.90 -0.61 -7.77
N HIS A 284 -23.63 -0.99 -7.58
CA HIS A 284 -22.54 -0.09 -7.23
C HIS A 284 -21.73 0.42 -8.42
N GLN A 285 -21.82 -0.27 -9.58
CA GLN A 285 -21.06 0.12 -10.77
C GLN A 285 -21.33 1.57 -11.22
N PRO A 286 -22.57 2.07 -11.26
CA PRO A 286 -22.83 3.47 -11.63
C PRO A 286 -22.20 4.48 -10.67
N LEU A 287 -22.05 4.15 -9.39
CA LEU A 287 -21.42 5.03 -8.40
C LEU A 287 -19.93 5.19 -8.67
N VAL A 288 -19.24 4.11 -9.03
CA VAL A 288 -17.82 4.14 -9.37
C VAL A 288 -17.60 4.79 -10.72
N GLU A 289 -18.45 4.50 -11.71
CA GLU A 289 -18.38 5.11 -13.05
C GLU A 289 -18.57 6.64 -12.98
N THR A 290 -19.57 7.11 -12.23
CA THR A 290 -19.76 8.56 -11.98
C THR A 290 -18.51 9.19 -11.39
N ALA A 291 -17.85 8.55 -10.42
CA ALA A 291 -16.61 9.06 -9.84
C ALA A 291 -15.46 9.12 -10.86
N LEU A 292 -15.35 8.16 -11.77
CA LEU A 292 -14.37 8.21 -12.87
C LEU A 292 -14.62 9.39 -13.81
N VAL A 293 -15.88 9.67 -14.13
CA VAL A 293 -16.26 10.84 -14.97
C VAL A 293 -16.00 12.16 -14.23
N GLU A 294 -16.43 12.29 -12.99
CA GLU A 294 -16.24 13.51 -12.17
C GLU A 294 -14.76 13.85 -12.00
N THR A 295 -13.89 12.86 -11.93
CA THR A 295 -12.44 13.07 -11.83
C THR A 295 -11.76 13.28 -13.18
N GLY A 296 -12.50 13.13 -14.30
CA GLY A 296 -11.97 13.24 -15.66
C GLY A 296 -11.06 12.11 -16.09
N LEU A 297 -11.20 10.92 -15.50
CA LEU A 297 -10.51 9.70 -15.91
C LEU A 297 -11.30 8.91 -16.95
N LEU A 298 -12.59 9.13 -17.04
CA LEU A 298 -13.49 8.59 -18.06
C LEU A 298 -14.24 9.76 -18.73
N ALA A 299 -14.46 9.66 -20.05
CA ALA A 299 -15.20 10.67 -20.82
C ALA A 299 -16.73 10.52 -20.66
#